data_fc8f5794bf455a985b0c2bccee5fef62
#
_entry.id   fc8f5794bf455a985b0c2bccee5fef62
#
_cell.length_a   1.000
_cell.length_b   1.000
_cell.length_c   1.000
_cell.angle_alpha   90.00
_cell.angle_beta   90.00
_cell.angle_gamma   90.00
#
_symmetry.space_group_name_H-M   'P 1'
#
loop_
_entity.id
_entity.type
_entity.pdbx_description
1 polymer ?
#
loop_
_entity_poly.entity_id
_entity_poly.type
_entity_poly.pdbx_seq_one_letter_code
_entity_poly.pdbx_strand_id
1 'polypeptide(L)'
;MPDIIFYGFLTGLLMSVMLGTVFFALVQNSIDHGFRTGIFIATGVISSDILLIALSWFNAELIPEGSTTDLIVRLCGGIFLLLYGLSNLLKKDKARYPKTEKKRMAKFISMGFFLNALNPGNYIGWLAITTQIKTVAQYALSDAVFYFLAAVSAIFVMECVIAWGAASLKPYITEGFLALVNKIVGVVFIAF
;
A
#
# COMPACT_ATOMS: atom_id res chain seq x y z
N MET A 1 -1.32 28.03 4.22
CA MET A 1 -0.21 27.06 4.18
C MET A 1 -0.17 26.10 5.38
N PRO A 2 -0.08 26.50 6.66
CA PRO A 2 -0.06 25.53 7.77
C PRO A 2 -1.26 24.59 7.77
N ASP A 3 -2.45 25.12 7.52
CA ASP A 3 -3.69 24.32 7.50
C ASP A 3 -3.71 23.27 6.38
N ILE A 4 -3.19 23.61 5.20
CA ILE A 4 -3.11 22.72 4.04
C ILE A 4 -2.22 21.50 4.37
N ILE A 5 -1.04 21.77 4.94
CA ILE A 5 -0.10 20.73 5.36
C ILE A 5 -0.72 19.88 6.47
N PHE A 6 -1.40 20.50 7.44
CA PHE A 6 -2.05 19.80 8.53
C PHE A 6 -3.15 18.85 8.01
N TYR A 7 -4.05 19.34 7.16
CA TYR A 7 -5.10 18.49 6.57
C TYR A 7 -4.54 17.40 5.67
N GLY A 8 -3.49 17.69 4.89
CA GLY A 8 -2.79 16.68 4.10
C GLY A 8 -2.21 15.58 5.00
N PHE A 9 -1.52 15.96 6.07
CA PHE A 9 -0.94 15.02 7.03
C PHE A 9 -2.02 14.16 7.71
N LEU A 10 -3.11 14.78 8.14
CA LEU A 10 -4.23 14.05 8.75
C LEU A 10 -4.86 13.06 7.76
N THR A 11 -5.05 13.46 6.51
CA THR A 11 -5.55 12.57 5.45
C THR A 11 -4.63 11.37 5.26
N GLY A 12 -3.32 11.58 5.22
CA GLY A 12 -2.35 10.49 5.09
C GLY A 12 -2.39 9.53 6.29
N LEU A 13 -2.53 10.04 7.50
CA LEU A 13 -2.70 9.20 8.69
C LEU A 13 -3.97 8.35 8.61
N LEU A 14 -5.09 8.93 8.19
CA LEU A 14 -6.36 8.20 8.05
C LEU A 14 -6.24 7.11 6.97
N MET A 15 -5.62 7.40 5.83
CA MET A 15 -5.42 6.41 4.77
C MET A 15 -4.49 5.27 5.20
N SER A 16 -3.44 5.56 5.97
CA SER A 16 -2.48 4.54 6.41
C SER A 16 -3.05 3.52 7.41
N VAL A 17 -4.12 3.87 8.13
CA VAL A 17 -4.78 2.99 9.11
C VAL A 17 -5.83 2.10 8.44
N MET A 18 -6.17 2.33 7.18
CA MET A 18 -7.12 1.47 6.47
C MET A 18 -6.55 0.04 6.33
N LEU A 19 -7.25 -0.91 6.96
CA LEU A 19 -6.88 -2.33 6.94
C LEU A 19 -7.14 -2.92 5.56
N GLY A 20 -6.08 -3.07 4.79
CA GLY A 20 -6.13 -3.62 3.44
C GLY A 20 -4.98 -4.58 3.15
N THR A 21 -4.89 -5.01 1.91
CA THR A 21 -3.87 -5.95 1.43
C THR A 21 -2.44 -5.48 1.74
N VAL A 22 -2.18 -4.18 1.58
CA VAL A 22 -0.88 -3.56 1.88
C VAL A 22 -0.52 -3.68 3.36
N PHE A 23 -1.46 -3.35 4.26
CA PHE A 23 -1.26 -3.44 5.71
C PHE A 23 -0.83 -4.85 6.13
N PHE A 24 -1.58 -5.86 5.69
CA PHE A 24 -1.27 -7.25 6.03
C PHE A 24 0.07 -7.71 5.45
N ALA A 25 0.39 -7.33 4.20
CA ALA A 25 1.68 -7.64 3.60
C ALA A 25 2.84 -6.95 4.33
N LEU A 26 2.67 -5.69 4.73
CA LEU A 26 3.64 -4.90 5.49
C LEU A 26 3.93 -5.57 6.84
N VAL A 27 2.89 -5.86 7.64
CA VAL A 27 3.01 -6.49 8.95
C VAL A 27 3.67 -7.86 8.82
N GLN A 28 3.14 -8.75 7.97
CA GLN A 28 3.66 -10.09 7.79
C GLN A 28 5.15 -10.08 7.39
N ASN A 29 5.51 -9.30 6.36
CA ASN A 29 6.89 -9.30 5.89
C ASN A 29 7.84 -8.60 6.87
N SER A 30 7.37 -7.66 7.67
CA SER A 30 8.17 -7.04 8.73
C SER A 30 8.44 -8.01 9.88
N ILE A 31 7.48 -8.84 10.26
CA ILE A 31 7.65 -9.93 11.23
C ILE A 31 8.65 -10.97 10.69
N ASP A 32 8.43 -11.47 9.47
CA ASP A 32 9.22 -12.53 8.88
C ASP A 32 10.68 -12.10 8.62
N HIS A 33 10.88 -10.86 8.13
CA HIS A 33 12.13 -10.42 7.51
C HIS A 33 12.75 -9.19 8.15
N GLY A 34 12.08 -8.61 9.14
CA GLY A 34 12.53 -7.46 9.91
C GLY A 34 12.13 -6.11 9.30
N PHE A 35 12.35 -5.07 10.08
CA PHE A 35 11.96 -3.69 9.82
C PHE A 35 12.38 -3.14 8.44
N ARG A 36 13.62 -3.41 7.99
CA ARG A 36 14.11 -2.96 6.68
C ARG A 36 13.24 -3.44 5.52
N THR A 37 12.65 -4.61 5.64
CA THR A 37 11.75 -5.14 4.62
C THR A 37 10.46 -4.34 4.57
N GLY A 38 9.94 -3.96 5.73
CA GLY A 38 8.80 -3.05 5.81
C GLY A 38 9.06 -1.70 5.14
N ILE A 39 10.24 -1.10 5.36
CA ILE A 39 10.64 0.16 4.68
C ILE A 39 10.63 -0.02 3.15
N PHE A 40 11.11 -1.14 2.62
CA PHE A 40 11.09 -1.38 1.16
C PHE A 40 9.66 -1.49 0.63
N ILE A 41 8.76 -2.16 1.37
CA ILE A 41 7.34 -2.22 1.00
C ILE A 41 6.72 -0.82 1.04
N ALA A 42 6.93 -0.07 2.12
CA ALA A 42 6.46 1.31 2.28
C ALA A 42 6.95 2.22 1.13
N THR A 43 8.22 2.10 0.73
CA THR A 43 8.76 2.82 -0.43
C THR A 43 8.00 2.49 -1.72
N GLY A 44 7.64 1.23 -1.93
CA GLY A 44 6.84 0.79 -3.06
C GLY A 44 5.43 1.38 -3.03
N VAL A 45 4.79 1.37 -1.87
CA VAL A 45 3.46 1.97 -1.65
C VAL A 45 3.47 3.45 -2.00
N ILE A 46 4.41 4.20 -1.45
CA ILE A 46 4.54 5.64 -1.72
C ILE A 46 4.76 5.93 -3.21
N SER A 47 5.59 5.13 -3.88
CA SER A 47 5.81 5.28 -5.33
C SER A 47 4.52 5.07 -6.12
N SER A 48 3.68 4.14 -5.68
CA SER A 48 2.35 3.90 -6.24
C SER A 48 1.39 5.05 -5.93
N ASP A 49 1.36 5.55 -4.69
CA ASP A 49 0.50 6.66 -4.30
C ASP A 49 0.80 7.92 -5.10
N ILE A 50 2.07 8.26 -5.29
CA ILE A 50 2.49 9.38 -6.13
C ILE A 50 1.96 9.22 -7.56
N LEU A 51 2.06 8.01 -8.12
CA LEU A 51 1.51 7.71 -9.45
C LEU A 51 -0.01 7.87 -9.48
N LEU A 52 -0.73 7.30 -8.50
CA LEU A 52 -2.19 7.37 -8.43
C LEU A 52 -2.70 8.81 -8.22
N ILE A 53 -2.01 9.59 -7.38
CA ILE A 53 -2.30 11.02 -7.20
C ILE A 53 -2.11 11.77 -8.51
N ALA A 54 -1.00 11.56 -9.21
CA ALA A 54 -0.74 12.19 -10.50
C ALA A 54 -1.81 11.81 -11.53
N LEU A 55 -2.12 10.52 -11.65
CA LEU A 55 -3.18 10.04 -12.53
C LEU A 55 -4.54 10.65 -12.18
N SER A 56 -4.91 10.70 -10.90
CA SER A 56 -6.16 11.30 -10.44
C SER A 56 -6.21 12.82 -10.65
N TRP A 57 -5.05 13.50 -10.53
CA TRP A 57 -4.98 14.95 -10.72
C TRP A 57 -5.13 15.35 -12.18
N PHE A 58 -4.45 14.67 -13.10
CA PHE A 58 -4.42 15.05 -14.51
C PHE A 58 -5.58 14.46 -15.31
N ASN A 59 -6.18 13.35 -14.86
CA ASN A 59 -7.24 12.66 -15.56
C ASN A 59 -8.24 12.01 -14.61
N ALA A 60 -9.17 12.79 -14.10
CA ALA A 60 -10.30 12.24 -13.33
C ALA A 60 -11.15 11.22 -14.13
N GLU A 61 -10.98 11.16 -15.45
CA GLU A 61 -11.77 10.32 -16.37
C GLU A 61 -11.01 9.13 -16.96
N LEU A 62 -9.79 8.84 -16.48
CA LEU A 62 -8.90 7.85 -17.11
C LEU A 62 -9.44 6.41 -17.13
N ILE A 63 -10.32 6.06 -16.20
CA ILE A 63 -10.96 4.74 -16.18
C ILE A 63 -12.46 4.94 -16.00
N PRO A 64 -13.23 5.17 -17.08
CA PRO A 64 -14.67 5.19 -17.00
C PRO A 64 -15.18 3.84 -16.47
N GLU A 65 -16.07 3.88 -15.49
CA GLU A 65 -16.70 2.66 -14.97
C GLU A 65 -17.32 1.85 -16.12
N GLY A 66 -17.08 0.53 -16.12
CA GLY A 66 -17.56 -0.37 -17.17
C GLY A 66 -16.77 -0.34 -18.48
N SER A 67 -15.68 0.41 -18.57
CA SER A 67 -14.79 0.38 -19.74
C SER A 67 -13.98 -0.91 -19.80
N THR A 68 -13.48 -1.28 -21.00
CA THR A 68 -12.55 -2.40 -21.17
C THR A 68 -11.30 -2.22 -20.30
N THR A 69 -10.83 -0.99 -20.12
CA THR A 69 -9.68 -0.65 -19.27
C THR A 69 -9.99 -0.95 -17.80
N ASP A 70 -11.17 -0.57 -17.30
CA ASP A 70 -11.60 -0.89 -15.95
C ASP A 70 -11.65 -2.40 -15.71
N LEU A 71 -12.23 -3.16 -16.66
CA LEU A 71 -12.28 -4.62 -16.60
C LEU A 71 -10.85 -5.23 -16.56
N ILE A 72 -9.93 -4.77 -17.40
CA ILE A 72 -8.55 -5.25 -17.43
C ILE A 72 -7.85 -4.98 -16.10
N VAL A 73 -7.97 -3.76 -15.53
CA VAL A 73 -7.35 -3.40 -14.25
C VAL A 73 -7.90 -4.28 -13.13
N ARG A 74 -9.21 -4.48 -13.05
CA ARG A 74 -9.84 -5.35 -12.04
C ARG A 74 -9.41 -6.81 -12.19
N LEU A 75 -9.36 -7.35 -13.40
CA LEU A 75 -8.90 -8.71 -13.66
C LEU A 75 -7.42 -8.90 -13.31
N CYS A 76 -6.55 -8.00 -13.74
CA CYS A 76 -5.13 -8.06 -13.40
C CYS A 76 -4.89 -7.93 -11.90
N GLY A 77 -5.57 -7.01 -11.24
CA GLY A 77 -5.52 -6.85 -9.79
C GLY A 77 -6.00 -8.09 -9.05
N GLY A 78 -7.17 -8.61 -9.43
CA GLY A 78 -7.75 -9.82 -8.85
C GLY A 78 -6.85 -11.05 -9.03
N ILE A 79 -6.34 -11.28 -10.23
CA ILE A 79 -5.39 -12.38 -10.50
C ILE A 79 -4.12 -12.23 -9.64
N PHE A 80 -3.56 -11.01 -9.57
CA PHE A 80 -2.37 -10.74 -8.75
C PHE A 80 -2.63 -11.05 -7.27
N LEU A 81 -3.77 -10.59 -6.73
CA LEU A 81 -4.16 -10.84 -5.33
C LEU A 81 -4.39 -12.33 -5.08
N LEU A 82 -5.07 -13.04 -5.97
CA LEU A 82 -5.27 -14.48 -5.89
C LEU A 82 -3.93 -15.23 -5.86
N LEU A 83 -3.01 -14.94 -6.78
CA LEU A 83 -1.70 -15.58 -6.82
C LEU A 83 -0.88 -15.27 -5.57
N TYR A 84 -0.93 -14.05 -5.08
CA TYR A 84 -0.25 -13.66 -3.85
C TYR A 84 -0.85 -14.35 -2.62
N GLY A 85 -2.18 -14.35 -2.49
CA GLY A 85 -2.90 -15.04 -1.41
C GLY A 85 -2.63 -16.54 -1.40
N LEU A 86 -2.71 -17.19 -2.56
CA LEU A 86 -2.40 -18.62 -2.71
C LEU A 86 -0.95 -18.92 -2.34
N SER A 87 0.00 -18.06 -2.75
CA SER A 87 1.41 -18.21 -2.39
C SER A 87 1.64 -18.17 -0.86
N ASN A 88 0.86 -17.35 -0.13
CA ASN A 88 0.93 -17.27 1.32
C ASN A 88 0.31 -18.50 2.00
N LEU A 89 -0.80 -19.03 1.48
CA LEU A 89 -1.42 -20.25 2.00
C LEU A 89 -0.55 -21.49 1.80
N LEU A 90 0.19 -21.54 0.66
CA LEU A 90 1.04 -22.67 0.29
C LEU A 90 2.46 -22.60 0.88
N LYS A 91 2.81 -21.52 1.56
CA LYS A 91 4.12 -21.39 2.24
C LYS A 91 4.26 -22.44 3.33
N LYS A 92 4.99 -23.50 3.02
CA LYS A 92 5.32 -24.57 3.98
C LYS A 92 6.61 -24.36 4.73
N ASP A 93 7.55 -23.53 4.23
CA ASP A 93 8.87 -23.37 4.85
C ASP A 93 9.56 -22.06 4.49
N LYS A 94 10.59 -21.73 5.28
CA LYS A 94 11.46 -20.54 5.20
C LYS A 94 11.71 -20.11 3.76
N ALA A 95 11.04 -19.07 3.32
CA ALA A 95 11.24 -18.54 1.98
C ALA A 95 12.73 -18.26 1.75
N ARG A 96 13.34 -18.90 0.75
CA ARG A 96 14.70 -18.58 0.30
C ARG A 96 14.68 -17.20 -0.34
N TYR A 97 15.14 -16.21 0.40
CA TYR A 97 15.27 -14.85 -0.12
C TYR A 97 16.49 -14.74 -1.01
N PRO A 98 16.43 -13.84 -2.01
CA PRO A 98 17.58 -13.54 -2.84
C PRO A 98 18.78 -13.20 -1.98
N LYS A 99 19.93 -13.84 -2.24
CA LYS A 99 21.16 -13.68 -1.45
C LYS A 99 21.76 -12.26 -1.50
N THR A 100 21.35 -11.44 -2.47
CA THR A 100 21.84 -10.07 -2.62
C THR A 100 20.82 -9.07 -2.12
N GLU A 101 21.25 -8.10 -1.33
CA GLU A 101 20.40 -7.06 -0.74
C GLU A 101 19.64 -6.26 -1.82
N LYS A 102 20.28 -5.97 -2.97
CA LYS A 102 19.63 -5.30 -4.12
C LYS A 102 18.44 -6.08 -4.68
N LYS A 103 18.56 -7.41 -4.85
CA LYS A 103 17.44 -8.25 -5.33
C LYS A 103 16.31 -8.33 -4.30
N ARG A 104 16.66 -8.33 -3.03
CA ARG A 104 15.69 -8.30 -1.92
C ARG A 104 14.93 -6.99 -1.91
N MET A 105 15.63 -5.85 -2.00
CA MET A 105 15.05 -4.51 -2.04
C MET A 105 14.07 -4.38 -3.21
N ALA A 106 14.50 -4.66 -4.45
CA ALA A 106 13.64 -4.57 -5.63
C ALA A 106 12.37 -5.41 -5.51
N LYS A 107 12.48 -6.64 -4.99
CA LYS A 107 11.33 -7.52 -4.77
C LYS A 107 10.28 -6.89 -3.87
N PHE A 108 10.68 -6.32 -2.73
CA PHE A 108 9.74 -5.79 -1.75
C PHE A 108 9.19 -4.43 -2.13
N ILE A 109 9.98 -3.59 -2.81
CA ILE A 109 9.49 -2.34 -3.41
C ILE A 109 8.44 -2.65 -4.47
N SER A 110 8.73 -3.57 -5.42
CA SER A 110 7.75 -3.97 -6.43
C SER A 110 6.49 -4.57 -5.80
N MET A 111 6.63 -5.38 -4.76
CA MET A 111 5.50 -5.94 -4.05
C MET A 111 4.61 -4.85 -3.45
N GLY A 112 5.18 -3.88 -2.71
CA GLY A 112 4.42 -2.75 -2.16
C GLY A 112 3.75 -1.94 -3.24
N PHE A 113 4.48 -1.63 -4.33
CA PHE A 113 3.95 -0.89 -5.47
C PHE A 113 2.73 -1.58 -6.09
N PHE A 114 2.84 -2.85 -6.47
CA PHE A 114 1.76 -3.55 -7.15
C PHE A 114 0.56 -3.83 -6.23
N LEU A 115 0.78 -4.19 -4.96
CA LEU A 115 -0.30 -4.37 -3.99
C LEU A 115 -1.12 -3.10 -3.80
N ASN A 116 -0.47 -1.94 -3.85
CA ASN A 116 -1.11 -0.65 -3.68
C ASN A 116 -1.73 -0.14 -4.99
N ALA A 117 -0.99 -0.19 -6.11
CA ALA A 117 -1.43 0.29 -7.42
C ALA A 117 -2.63 -0.50 -7.97
N LEU A 118 -2.67 -1.82 -7.71
CA LEU A 118 -3.74 -2.70 -8.18
C LEU A 118 -4.90 -2.81 -7.19
N ASN A 119 -4.86 -2.08 -6.07
CA ASN A 119 -5.95 -1.99 -5.13
C ASN A 119 -6.98 -0.93 -5.59
N PRO A 120 -8.18 -1.33 -6.05
CA PRO A 120 -9.16 -0.38 -6.54
C PRO A 120 -9.64 0.59 -5.47
N GLY A 121 -9.68 0.17 -4.20
CA GLY A 121 -10.05 1.04 -3.07
C GLY A 121 -9.07 2.20 -2.90
N ASN A 122 -7.78 1.99 -3.14
CA ASN A 122 -6.78 3.03 -3.04
C ASN A 122 -6.90 4.05 -4.19
N TYR A 123 -7.14 3.57 -5.41
CA TYR A 123 -7.40 4.45 -6.56
C TYR A 123 -8.65 5.31 -6.34
N ILE A 124 -9.77 4.70 -5.91
CA ILE A 124 -11.02 5.42 -5.60
C ILE A 124 -10.79 6.44 -4.49
N GLY A 125 -10.03 6.09 -3.45
CA GLY A 125 -9.67 6.99 -2.36
C GLY A 125 -8.92 8.23 -2.87
N TRP A 126 -7.85 8.06 -3.65
CA TRP A 126 -7.12 9.17 -4.22
C TRP A 126 -7.93 9.99 -5.20
N LEU A 127 -8.80 9.36 -6.00
CA LEU A 127 -9.72 10.06 -6.90
C LEU A 127 -10.69 10.94 -6.13
N ALA A 128 -11.30 10.42 -5.06
CA ALA A 128 -12.23 11.19 -4.21
C ALA A 128 -11.53 12.38 -3.55
N ILE A 129 -10.34 12.18 -2.97
CA ILE A 129 -9.55 13.25 -2.34
C ILE A 129 -9.18 14.32 -3.38
N THR A 130 -8.70 13.90 -4.55
CA THR A 130 -8.31 14.82 -5.62
C THR A 130 -9.50 15.64 -6.13
N THR A 131 -10.66 15.00 -6.28
CA THR A 131 -11.90 15.67 -6.68
C THR A 131 -12.29 16.69 -5.61
N GLN A 132 -12.30 16.32 -4.34
CA GLN A 132 -12.63 17.25 -3.25
C GLN A 132 -11.69 18.46 -3.20
N ILE A 133 -10.40 18.26 -3.38
CA ILE A 133 -9.40 19.33 -3.41
C ILE A 133 -9.65 20.29 -4.56
N LYS A 134 -9.97 19.77 -5.75
CA LYS A 134 -10.22 20.58 -6.94
C LYS A 134 -11.56 21.33 -6.89
N THR A 135 -12.63 20.65 -6.48
CA THR A 135 -13.99 21.18 -6.64
C THR A 135 -14.50 21.91 -5.40
N VAL A 136 -14.16 21.44 -4.20
CA VAL A 136 -14.65 22.01 -2.93
C VAL A 136 -13.64 22.97 -2.33
N ALA A 137 -12.41 22.52 -2.13
CA ALA A 137 -11.35 23.34 -1.54
C ALA A 137 -10.75 24.34 -2.55
N GLN A 138 -10.90 24.08 -3.85
CA GLN A 138 -10.40 24.91 -4.96
C GLN A 138 -8.92 25.27 -4.81
N TYR A 139 -8.09 24.33 -4.35
CA TYR A 139 -6.68 24.55 -4.17
C TYR A 139 -5.97 24.80 -5.50
N ALA A 140 -5.11 25.81 -5.54
CA ALA A 140 -4.15 25.97 -6.62
C ALA A 140 -3.21 24.76 -6.69
N LEU A 141 -2.59 24.52 -7.83
CA LEU A 141 -1.67 23.38 -8.00
C LEU A 141 -0.56 23.36 -6.94
N SER A 142 -0.01 24.54 -6.60
CA SER A 142 1.01 24.67 -5.55
C SER A 142 0.52 24.18 -4.19
N ASP A 143 -0.69 24.55 -3.79
CA ASP A 143 -1.29 24.16 -2.51
C ASP A 143 -1.61 22.67 -2.49
N ALA A 144 -2.11 22.13 -3.59
CA ALA A 144 -2.36 20.70 -3.76
C ALA A 144 -1.06 19.88 -3.64
N VAL A 145 0.05 20.35 -4.21
CA VAL A 145 1.36 19.70 -4.07
C VAL A 145 1.78 19.62 -2.60
N PHE A 146 1.66 20.72 -1.82
CA PHE A 146 1.99 20.71 -0.39
C PHE A 146 1.07 19.75 0.39
N TYR A 147 -0.21 19.73 0.06
CA TYR A 147 -1.18 18.79 0.66
C TYR A 147 -0.78 17.34 0.40
N PHE A 148 -0.54 16.97 -0.86
CA PHE A 148 -0.19 15.60 -1.22
C PHE A 148 1.17 15.16 -0.68
N LEU A 149 2.16 16.05 -0.67
CA LEU A 149 3.45 15.76 -0.04
C LEU A 149 3.30 15.48 1.46
N ALA A 150 2.47 16.26 2.16
CA ALA A 150 2.19 16.01 3.57
C ALA A 150 1.46 14.68 3.78
N ALA A 151 0.46 14.36 2.94
CA ALA A 151 -0.28 13.11 3.01
C ALA A 151 0.62 11.88 2.77
N VAL A 152 1.40 11.90 1.70
CA VAL A 152 2.33 10.82 1.35
C VAL A 152 3.41 10.65 2.42
N SER A 153 3.91 11.75 2.99
CA SER A 153 4.89 11.71 4.09
C SER A 153 4.28 11.07 5.35
N ALA A 154 3.03 11.40 5.68
CA ALA A 154 2.32 10.81 6.81
C ALA A 154 2.09 9.30 6.63
N ILE A 155 1.69 8.87 5.43
CA ILE A 155 1.54 7.44 5.09
C ILE A 155 2.88 6.73 5.29
N PHE A 156 3.97 7.26 4.72
CA PHE A 156 5.29 6.64 4.84
C PHE A 156 5.74 6.51 6.30
N VAL A 157 5.62 7.57 7.09
CA VAL A 157 5.98 7.56 8.51
C VAL A 157 5.15 6.52 9.26
N MET A 158 3.84 6.48 9.03
CA MET A 158 2.97 5.54 9.72
C MET A 158 3.23 4.10 9.31
N GLU A 159 3.47 3.83 8.03
CA GLU A 159 3.88 2.49 7.56
C GLU A 159 5.23 2.06 8.16
N CYS A 160 6.18 2.97 8.31
CA CYS A 160 7.44 2.69 9.01
C CYS A 160 7.20 2.39 10.50
N VAL A 161 6.29 3.10 11.17
CA VAL A 161 5.93 2.82 12.57
C VAL A 161 5.27 1.44 12.70
N ILE A 162 4.33 1.12 11.80
CA ILE A 162 3.68 -0.20 11.75
C ILE A 162 4.72 -1.32 11.50
N ALA A 163 5.63 -1.11 10.54
CA ALA A 163 6.69 -2.05 10.22
C ALA A 163 7.65 -2.27 11.40
N TRP A 164 8.00 -1.19 12.11
CA TRP A 164 8.85 -1.27 13.30
C TRP A 164 8.15 -2.02 14.44
N GLY A 165 6.89 -1.69 14.72
CA GLY A 165 6.08 -2.39 15.73
C GLY A 165 5.95 -3.87 15.40
N ALA A 166 5.61 -4.21 14.15
CA ALA A 166 5.49 -5.59 13.69
C ALA A 166 6.83 -6.37 13.82
N ALA A 167 7.93 -5.77 13.41
CA ALA A 167 9.26 -6.40 13.52
C ALA A 167 9.68 -6.60 14.99
N SER A 168 9.31 -5.69 15.87
CA SER A 168 9.63 -5.75 17.31
C SER A 168 8.85 -6.86 18.02
N LEU A 169 7.70 -7.26 17.50
CA LEU A 169 6.90 -8.37 18.05
C LEU A 169 7.50 -9.74 17.71
N LYS A 170 8.40 -9.84 16.73
CA LYS A 170 8.99 -11.10 16.28
C LYS A 170 9.51 -12.03 17.40
N PRO A 171 10.24 -11.55 18.46
CA PRO A 171 10.73 -12.41 19.52
C PRO A 171 9.62 -13.07 20.36
N TYR A 172 8.43 -12.49 20.35
CA TYR A 172 7.27 -12.95 21.15
C TYR A 172 6.32 -13.81 20.31
N ILE A 173 6.58 -13.96 19.03
CA ILE A 173 5.69 -14.66 18.09
C ILE A 173 6.14 -16.11 17.94
N THR A 174 5.23 -17.05 18.25
CA THR A 174 5.44 -18.49 18.06
C THR A 174 5.25 -18.87 16.58
N GLU A 175 5.84 -20.02 16.17
CA GLU A 175 5.65 -20.55 14.80
C GLU A 175 4.16 -20.76 14.47
N GLY A 176 3.35 -21.20 15.46
CA GLY A 176 1.91 -21.35 15.30
C GLY A 176 1.19 -20.02 15.03
N PHE A 177 1.62 -18.94 15.69
CA PHE A 177 1.07 -17.60 15.44
C PHE A 177 1.43 -17.10 14.03
N LEU A 178 2.67 -17.31 13.58
CA LEU A 178 3.08 -16.95 12.21
C LEU A 178 2.26 -17.73 11.16
N ALA A 179 2.05 -19.03 11.37
CA ALA A 179 1.21 -19.83 10.49
C ALA A 179 -0.23 -19.30 10.43
N LEU A 180 -0.79 -18.88 11.57
CA LEU A 180 -2.11 -18.26 11.64
C LEU A 180 -2.16 -16.92 10.88
N VAL A 181 -1.18 -16.04 11.10
CA VAL A 181 -1.08 -14.76 10.38
C VAL A 181 -0.98 -14.99 8.86
N ASN A 182 -0.12 -15.91 8.42
CA ASN A 182 0.02 -16.25 7.00
C ASN A 182 -1.31 -16.76 6.41
N LYS A 183 -2.06 -17.56 7.18
CA LYS A 183 -3.36 -18.08 6.76
C LYS A 183 -4.41 -16.97 6.66
N ILE A 184 -4.49 -16.09 7.67
CA ILE A 184 -5.41 -14.94 7.66
C ILE A 184 -5.09 -14.04 6.47
N VAL A 185 -3.82 -13.69 6.28
CA VAL A 185 -3.36 -12.87 5.16
C VAL A 185 -3.73 -13.52 3.83
N GLY A 186 -3.47 -14.81 3.67
CA GLY A 186 -3.83 -15.55 2.46
C GLY A 186 -5.35 -15.50 2.17
N VAL A 187 -6.19 -15.70 3.17
CA VAL A 187 -7.65 -15.63 3.04
C VAL A 187 -8.10 -14.22 2.67
N VAL A 188 -7.57 -13.19 3.36
CA VAL A 188 -7.89 -11.78 3.07
C VAL A 188 -7.55 -11.43 1.61
N PHE A 189 -6.38 -11.84 1.11
CA PHE A 189 -5.99 -11.57 -0.28
C PHE A 189 -6.84 -12.29 -1.33
N ILE A 190 -7.42 -13.44 -0.98
CA ILE A 190 -8.34 -14.16 -1.89
C ILE A 190 -9.74 -13.53 -1.85
N ALA A 191 -10.15 -12.95 -0.72
CA ALA A 191 -11.46 -12.34 -0.54
C ALA A 191 -11.56 -10.92 -1.15
N PHE A 192 -10.43 -10.23 -1.33
CA PHE A 192 -10.35 -8.92 -1.99
C PHE A 192 -10.21 -9.05 -3.50
#